data_a1f3ba53359274488034ecd0cf69e136
#
_entry.id   a1f3ba53359274488034ecd0cf69e136
#
_cell.length_a   1.000
_cell.length_b   1.000
_cell.length_c   1.000
_cell.angle_alpha   90.00
_cell.angle_beta   90.00
_cell.angle_gamma   90.00
#
_symmetry.space_group_name_H-M   'P 1'
#
loop_
_entity.id
_entity.type
_entity.pdbx_description
1 polymer ?
#
loop_
_entity_poly.entity_id
_entity_poly.type
_entity_poly.pdbx_seq_one_letter_code
_entity_poly.pdbx_strand_id
1 'polypeptide(L)'
;DPVHLAASKALLDKAGAEGALVICEAVYAELACQFSTQYELDAFLEATGIQFTSSGRESLRKAADAWKVYLSRRDGRLQCSSCGCLTSVNCPECGRIIVSRQHVASDFIIGAHALAHADRLLTRDTGFYSAYFPGLRLND
;
A
#
# COMPACT_ATOMS: atom_id res chain seq x y z
N ASP A 1 15.22 6.07 0.71
CA ASP A 1 16.22 5.15 1.25
C ASP A 1 16.94 4.43 0.10
N PRO A 2 18.24 4.70 -0.12
CA PRO A 2 19.02 4.14 -1.24
C PRO A 2 19.08 2.61 -1.26
N VAL A 3 19.01 1.98 -0.09
CA VAL A 3 19.09 0.50 0.04
C VAL A 3 17.87 -0.17 -0.60
N HIS A 4 16.69 0.46 -0.51
CA HIS A 4 15.47 -0.09 -1.06
C HIS A 4 15.19 0.36 -2.49
N LEU A 5 15.85 1.42 -2.97
CA LEU A 5 15.57 1.99 -4.29
C LEU A 5 15.89 1.00 -5.42
N ALA A 6 17.06 0.36 -5.37
CA ALA A 6 17.48 -0.58 -6.39
C ALA A 6 16.55 -1.81 -6.47
N ALA A 7 16.19 -2.37 -5.31
CA ALA A 7 15.27 -3.51 -5.24
C ALA A 7 13.86 -3.15 -5.73
N SER A 8 13.33 -1.98 -5.31
CA SER A 8 12.03 -1.50 -5.76
C SER A 8 12.01 -1.23 -7.26
N LYS A 9 13.07 -0.63 -7.80
CA LYS A 9 13.20 -0.40 -9.24
C LYS A 9 13.22 -1.72 -10.03
N ALA A 10 14.03 -2.68 -9.61
CA ALA A 10 14.11 -3.98 -10.26
C ALA A 10 12.75 -4.72 -10.25
N LEU A 11 11.99 -4.63 -9.16
CA LEU A 11 10.66 -5.21 -9.06
C LEU A 11 9.67 -4.53 -10.04
N LEU A 12 9.69 -3.21 -10.13
CA LEU A 12 8.86 -2.45 -11.08
C LEU A 12 9.24 -2.75 -12.54
N ASP A 13 10.54 -2.80 -12.85
CA ASP A 13 11.03 -3.11 -14.21
C ASP A 13 10.61 -4.54 -14.63
N LYS A 14 10.73 -5.52 -13.70
CA LYS A 14 10.27 -6.90 -13.93
C LYS A 14 8.77 -6.94 -14.19
N ALA A 15 7.98 -6.34 -13.30
CA ALA A 15 6.53 -6.35 -13.41
C ALA A 15 6.03 -5.63 -14.66
N GLY A 16 6.66 -4.50 -15.03
CA GLY A 16 6.34 -3.76 -16.26
C GLY A 16 6.65 -4.55 -17.53
N ALA A 17 7.65 -5.44 -17.49
CA ALA A 17 7.94 -6.36 -18.61
C ALA A 17 6.93 -7.51 -18.71
N GLU A 18 6.28 -7.88 -17.61
CA GLU A 18 5.30 -8.96 -17.55
C GLU A 18 3.86 -8.49 -17.84
N GLY A 19 3.56 -7.21 -17.60
CA GLY A 19 2.21 -6.67 -17.81
C GLY A 19 2.09 -5.18 -17.55
N ALA A 20 0.86 -4.67 -17.59
CA ALA A 20 0.58 -3.28 -17.30
C ALA A 20 0.73 -2.99 -15.80
N LEU A 21 1.39 -1.88 -15.49
CA LEU A 21 1.42 -1.32 -14.14
C LEU A 21 0.21 -0.40 -13.96
N VAL A 22 -0.59 -0.62 -12.91
CA VAL A 22 -1.75 0.20 -12.61
C VAL A 22 -1.67 0.80 -11.21
N ILE A 23 -2.19 2.01 -11.05
CA ILE A 23 -2.30 2.69 -9.76
C ILE A 23 -3.74 3.17 -9.54
N CYS A 24 -4.20 3.10 -8.29
CA CYS A 24 -5.50 3.66 -7.89
C CYS A 24 -5.38 5.14 -7.47
N GLU A 25 -6.51 5.75 -7.16
CA GLU A 25 -6.60 7.14 -6.71
C GLU A 25 -5.77 7.46 -5.47
N ALA A 26 -5.66 6.52 -4.52
CA ALA A 26 -4.85 6.72 -3.31
C ALA A 26 -3.36 6.81 -3.67
N VAL A 27 -2.86 5.87 -4.47
CA VAL A 27 -1.46 5.88 -4.94
C VAL A 27 -1.19 7.08 -5.84
N TYR A 28 -2.14 7.45 -6.71
CA TYR A 28 -2.01 8.65 -7.55
C TYR A 28 -1.85 9.91 -6.70
N ALA A 29 -2.68 10.07 -5.66
CA ALA A 29 -2.60 11.24 -4.78
C ALA A 29 -1.27 11.30 -4.01
N GLU A 30 -0.78 10.17 -3.49
CA GLU A 30 0.51 10.08 -2.81
C GLU A 30 1.67 10.36 -3.77
N LEU A 31 1.59 9.83 -4.99
CA LEU A 31 2.60 10.08 -6.03
C LEU A 31 2.62 11.55 -6.47
N ALA A 32 1.44 12.16 -6.64
CA ALA A 32 1.30 13.55 -7.04
C ALA A 32 1.99 14.53 -6.08
N CYS A 33 2.04 14.19 -4.78
CA CYS A 33 2.74 14.99 -3.78
C CYS A 33 4.28 15.06 -3.98
N GLN A 34 4.84 14.18 -4.80
CA GLN A 34 6.29 14.15 -5.09
C GLN A 34 6.68 15.06 -6.26
N PHE A 35 5.73 15.56 -7.02
CA PHE A 35 5.96 16.41 -8.20
C PHE A 35 5.56 17.86 -7.93
N SER A 36 6.30 18.81 -8.49
CA SER A 36 5.99 20.23 -8.32
C SER A 36 4.80 20.69 -9.17
N THR A 37 4.56 20.01 -10.28
CA THR A 37 3.48 20.33 -11.22
C THR A 37 2.79 19.08 -11.74
N GLN A 38 1.52 19.22 -12.15
CA GLN A 38 0.80 18.14 -12.81
C GLN A 38 1.48 17.70 -14.12
N TYR A 39 2.07 18.61 -14.85
CA TYR A 39 2.79 18.31 -16.09
C TYR A 39 3.95 17.32 -15.86
N GLU A 40 4.71 17.51 -14.78
CA GLU A 40 5.81 16.59 -14.42
C GLU A 40 5.27 15.20 -14.05
N LEU A 41 4.17 15.12 -13.32
CA LEU A 41 3.51 13.86 -12.98
C LEU A 41 3.01 13.14 -14.24
N ASP A 42 2.31 13.86 -15.13
CA ASP A 42 1.77 13.29 -16.37
C ASP A 42 2.91 12.76 -17.27
N ALA A 43 3.99 13.52 -17.40
CA ALA A 43 5.17 13.09 -18.13
C ALA A 43 5.84 11.85 -17.51
N PHE A 44 5.88 11.77 -16.19
CA PHE A 44 6.39 10.59 -15.48
C PHE A 44 5.53 9.35 -15.74
N LEU A 45 4.20 9.48 -15.62
CA LEU A 45 3.27 8.37 -15.87
C LEU A 45 3.35 7.87 -17.33
N GLU A 46 3.45 8.80 -18.29
CA GLU A 46 3.62 8.48 -19.70
C GLU A 46 4.98 7.77 -19.94
N ALA A 47 6.07 8.29 -19.42
CA ALA A 47 7.40 7.71 -19.59
C ALA A 47 7.55 6.32 -18.96
N THR A 48 6.82 6.04 -17.86
CA THR A 48 6.85 4.75 -17.16
C THR A 48 5.80 3.76 -17.64
N GLY A 49 4.82 4.21 -18.43
CA GLY A 49 3.68 3.40 -18.86
C GLY A 49 2.72 3.02 -17.72
N ILE A 50 2.82 3.67 -16.55
CA ILE A 50 1.93 3.44 -15.42
C ILE A 50 0.55 4.03 -15.73
N GLN A 51 -0.48 3.21 -15.58
CA GLN A 51 -1.86 3.57 -15.88
C GLN A 51 -2.65 3.87 -14.60
N PHE A 52 -3.42 4.94 -14.64
CA PHE A 52 -4.39 5.23 -13.59
C PHE A 52 -5.69 4.47 -13.84
N THR A 53 -6.19 3.77 -12.82
CA THR A 53 -7.49 3.10 -12.84
C THR A 53 -8.22 3.41 -11.53
N SER A 54 -9.39 4.02 -11.60
CA SER A 54 -10.16 4.35 -10.41
C SER A 54 -10.81 3.11 -9.77
N SER A 55 -10.91 3.11 -8.44
CA SER A 55 -11.61 2.08 -7.70
C SER A 55 -13.12 2.20 -7.90
N GLY A 56 -13.76 1.09 -8.22
CA GLY A 56 -15.21 1.05 -8.27
C GLY A 56 -15.84 1.00 -6.87
N ARG A 57 -17.13 1.27 -6.78
CA ARG A 57 -17.91 1.27 -5.53
C ARG A 57 -17.76 -0.05 -4.74
N GLU A 58 -17.66 -1.18 -5.44
CA GLU A 58 -17.48 -2.49 -4.82
C GLU A 58 -16.11 -2.60 -4.12
N SER A 59 -15.02 -2.17 -4.78
CA SER A 59 -13.69 -2.14 -4.20
C SER A 59 -13.63 -1.25 -2.96
N LEU A 60 -14.25 -0.07 -3.01
CA LEU A 60 -14.33 0.84 -1.87
C LEU A 60 -15.10 0.22 -0.68
N ARG A 61 -16.14 -0.58 -0.96
CA ARG A 61 -16.86 -1.31 0.08
C ARG A 61 -16.00 -2.39 0.73
N LYS A 62 -15.27 -3.18 -0.06
CA LYS A 62 -14.29 -4.16 0.44
C LYS A 62 -13.18 -3.50 1.28
N ALA A 63 -12.68 -2.34 0.85
CA ALA A 63 -11.75 -1.54 1.64
C ALA A 63 -12.31 -1.16 3.00
N ALA A 64 -13.56 -0.67 3.04
CA ALA A 64 -14.22 -0.31 4.29
C ALA A 64 -14.43 -1.52 5.21
N ASP A 65 -14.76 -2.68 4.69
CA ASP A 65 -14.96 -3.89 5.49
C ASP A 65 -13.62 -4.40 6.08
N ALA A 66 -12.55 -4.41 5.29
CA ALA A 66 -11.20 -4.73 5.79
C ALA A 66 -10.74 -3.72 6.87
N TRP A 67 -11.02 -2.43 6.67
CA TRP A 67 -10.70 -1.40 7.64
C TRP A 67 -11.47 -1.56 8.96
N LYS A 68 -12.75 -1.94 8.92
CA LYS A 68 -13.52 -2.27 10.14
C LYS A 68 -12.88 -3.43 10.92
N VAL A 69 -12.41 -4.48 10.22
CA VAL A 69 -11.68 -5.59 10.85
C VAL A 69 -10.40 -5.10 11.51
N TYR A 70 -9.63 -4.26 10.84
CA TYR A 70 -8.42 -3.65 11.42
C TYR A 70 -8.76 -2.84 12.68
N LEU A 71 -9.75 -1.95 12.61
CA LEU A 71 -10.16 -1.13 13.75
C LEU A 71 -10.62 -1.97 14.94
N SER A 72 -11.32 -3.09 14.72
CA SER A 72 -11.78 -3.99 15.77
C SER A 72 -10.65 -4.79 16.44
N ARG A 73 -9.58 -5.06 15.72
CA ARG A 73 -8.38 -5.77 16.22
C ARG A 73 -7.33 -4.84 16.85
N ARG A 74 -7.50 -3.55 16.68
CA ARG A 74 -6.54 -2.56 17.10
C ARG A 74 -6.54 -2.38 18.62
N ASP A 75 -5.43 -2.76 19.25
CA ASP A 75 -5.18 -2.67 20.69
C ASP A 75 -3.98 -1.77 21.06
N GLY A 76 -3.52 -0.94 20.10
CA GLY A 76 -2.36 -0.07 20.27
C GLY A 76 -1.02 -0.71 19.91
N ARG A 77 -1.00 -2.01 19.58
CA ARG A 77 0.21 -2.67 19.10
C ARG A 77 0.53 -2.26 17.66
N LEU A 78 1.83 -2.26 17.33
CA LEU A 78 2.32 -2.06 15.98
C LEU A 78 2.41 -3.39 15.24
N GLN A 79 2.07 -3.39 13.97
CA GLN A 79 2.22 -4.56 13.12
C GLN A 79 3.56 -4.50 12.37
N CYS A 80 4.30 -5.61 12.39
CA CYS A 80 5.53 -5.74 11.60
C CYS A 80 5.18 -5.79 10.10
N SER A 81 5.80 -4.92 9.31
CA SER A 81 5.57 -4.86 7.85
C SER A 81 6.04 -6.10 7.09
N SER A 82 6.98 -6.87 7.66
CA SER A 82 7.52 -8.07 7.01
C SER A 82 6.71 -9.33 7.31
N CYS A 83 6.40 -9.58 8.58
CA CYS A 83 5.76 -10.85 9.00
C CYS A 83 4.32 -10.69 9.53
N GLY A 84 3.82 -9.45 9.69
CA GLY A 84 2.49 -9.17 10.23
C GLY A 84 2.37 -9.36 11.75
N CYS A 85 3.43 -9.72 12.46
CA CYS A 85 3.41 -9.92 13.90
C CYS A 85 3.09 -8.60 14.64
N LEU A 86 2.29 -8.68 15.72
CA LEU A 86 1.92 -7.53 16.54
C LEU A 86 2.88 -7.39 17.73
N THR A 87 3.39 -6.17 17.94
CA THR A 87 4.29 -5.85 19.06
C THR A 87 3.91 -4.54 19.73
N SER A 88 4.20 -4.40 21.02
CA SER A 88 4.02 -3.16 21.77
C SER A 88 5.33 -2.38 21.80
N VAL A 89 5.23 -1.07 21.66
CA VAL A 89 6.35 -0.13 21.80
C VAL A 89 6.05 0.82 22.93
N ASN A 90 6.94 0.90 23.90
CA ASN A 90 6.83 1.81 25.02
C ASN A 90 7.68 3.05 24.78
N CYS A 91 7.19 4.19 25.23
CA CYS A 91 7.96 5.43 25.26
C CYS A 91 9.18 5.26 26.19
N PRO A 92 10.39 5.48 25.70
CA PRO A 92 11.61 5.32 26.52
C PRO A 92 11.68 6.32 27.69
N GLU A 93 10.99 7.47 27.59
CA GLU A 93 10.98 8.52 28.59
C GLU A 93 9.98 8.25 29.73
N CYS A 94 8.73 7.90 29.39
CA CYS A 94 7.65 7.80 30.39
C CYS A 94 7.12 6.38 30.58
N GLY A 95 7.59 5.38 29.80
CA GLY A 95 7.17 3.99 29.88
C GLY A 95 5.78 3.69 29.33
N ARG A 96 4.99 4.69 28.89
CA ARG A 96 3.65 4.48 28.35
C ARG A 96 3.71 3.81 26.98
N ILE A 97 2.71 2.96 26.69
CA ILE A 97 2.54 2.35 25.37
C ILE A 97 2.30 3.46 24.34
N ILE A 98 3.07 3.45 23.27
CA ILE A 98 2.87 4.33 22.13
C ILE A 98 1.76 3.74 21.28
N VAL A 99 0.60 4.40 21.29
CA VAL A 99 -0.54 4.04 20.44
C VAL A 99 -0.46 4.87 19.17
N SER A 100 -0.03 4.25 18.06
CA SER A 100 0.00 4.92 16.77
C SER A 100 -1.04 4.33 15.82
N ARG A 101 -1.55 5.16 14.92
CA ARG A 101 -2.35 4.71 13.78
C ARG A 101 -1.36 4.37 12.67
N GLN A 102 -1.05 3.08 12.51
CA GLN A 102 -0.07 2.61 11.55
C GLN A 102 -0.65 2.54 10.12
N HIS A 103 -1.94 2.19 10.01
CA HIS A 103 -2.63 2.10 8.72
C HIS A 103 -3.85 3.01 8.68
N VAL A 104 -4.11 3.59 7.53
CA VAL A 104 -5.20 4.53 7.27
C VAL A 104 -6.05 4.04 6.09
N ALA A 105 -7.14 4.73 5.79
CA ALA A 105 -8.09 4.31 4.75
C ALA A 105 -7.43 4.08 3.37
N SER A 106 -6.40 4.84 3.01
CA SER A 106 -5.69 4.68 1.74
C SER A 106 -5.08 3.28 1.58
N ASP A 107 -4.47 2.72 2.63
CA ASP A 107 -3.88 1.38 2.59
C ASP A 107 -4.93 0.31 2.23
N PHE A 108 -6.15 0.45 2.78
CA PHE A 108 -7.24 -0.47 2.49
C PHE A 108 -7.83 -0.27 1.09
N ILE A 109 -7.86 0.97 0.58
CA ILE A 109 -8.26 1.25 -0.80
C ILE A 109 -7.27 0.61 -1.77
N ILE A 110 -5.97 0.74 -1.54
CA ILE A 110 -4.91 0.12 -2.35
C ILE A 110 -5.08 -1.41 -2.40
N GLY A 111 -5.25 -2.06 -1.26
CA GLY A 111 -5.43 -3.51 -1.19
C GLY A 111 -6.69 -4.01 -1.89
N ALA A 112 -7.82 -3.35 -1.67
CA ALA A 112 -9.09 -3.72 -2.30
C ALA A 112 -9.09 -3.44 -3.81
N HIS A 113 -8.45 -2.35 -4.25
CA HIS A 113 -8.27 -2.04 -5.67
C HIS A 113 -7.42 -3.12 -6.36
N ALA A 114 -6.27 -3.48 -5.78
CA ALA A 114 -5.40 -4.52 -6.33
C ALA A 114 -6.12 -5.87 -6.45
N LEU A 115 -6.90 -6.25 -5.42
CA LEU A 115 -7.69 -7.49 -5.44
C LEU A 115 -8.75 -7.52 -6.57
N ALA A 116 -9.26 -6.36 -6.98
CA ALA A 116 -10.31 -6.26 -7.99
C ALA A 116 -9.77 -6.02 -9.41
N HIS A 117 -8.62 -5.37 -9.56
CA HIS A 117 -8.16 -4.82 -10.84
C HIS A 117 -6.76 -5.26 -11.27
N ALA A 118 -6.05 -6.04 -10.43
CA ALA A 118 -4.69 -6.49 -10.74
C ALA A 118 -4.48 -7.96 -10.40
N ASP A 119 -3.49 -8.58 -11.03
CA ASP A 119 -3.10 -9.96 -10.74
C ASP A 119 -2.31 -10.06 -9.43
N ARG A 120 -1.65 -8.99 -9.03
CA ARG A 120 -0.83 -8.88 -7.80
C ARG A 120 -0.61 -7.44 -7.40
N LEU A 121 -0.24 -7.24 -6.14
CA LEU A 121 0.17 -5.96 -5.58
C LEU A 121 1.69 -5.95 -5.36
N LEU A 122 2.36 -4.92 -5.86
CA LEU A 122 3.77 -4.67 -5.54
C LEU A 122 3.84 -3.80 -4.28
N THR A 123 4.37 -4.36 -3.20
CA THR A 123 4.44 -3.68 -1.90
C THR A 123 5.59 -4.18 -1.05
N ARG A 124 6.08 -3.35 -0.14
CA ARG A 124 7.01 -3.75 0.92
C ARG A 124 6.29 -4.17 2.20
N ASP A 125 5.06 -3.75 2.38
CA ASP A 125 4.24 -4.09 3.56
C ASP A 125 3.46 -5.39 3.34
N THR A 126 4.19 -6.48 3.14
CA THR A 126 3.60 -7.79 2.88
C THR A 126 2.81 -8.32 4.08
N GLY A 127 3.25 -8.01 5.30
CA GLY A 127 2.59 -8.43 6.53
C GLY A 127 1.18 -7.87 6.67
N PHE A 128 1.00 -6.59 6.40
CA PHE A 128 -0.31 -5.95 6.43
C PHE A 128 -1.25 -6.51 5.36
N TYR A 129 -0.82 -6.51 4.10
CA TYR A 129 -1.70 -6.92 3.01
C TYR A 129 -2.08 -8.40 3.11
N SER A 130 -1.18 -9.28 3.53
CA SER A 130 -1.51 -10.69 3.79
C SER A 130 -2.53 -10.87 4.91
N ALA A 131 -2.49 -10.04 5.95
CA ALA A 131 -3.39 -10.13 7.09
C ALA A 131 -4.82 -9.66 6.79
N TYR A 132 -4.99 -8.65 5.92
CA TYR A 132 -6.28 -8.00 5.66
C TYR A 132 -6.88 -8.29 4.27
N PHE A 133 -6.09 -8.82 3.35
CA PHE A 133 -6.52 -9.16 1.99
C PHE A 133 -6.08 -10.59 1.63
N PRO A 134 -6.63 -11.62 2.32
CA PRO A 134 -6.32 -13.00 1.99
C PRO A 134 -6.74 -13.30 0.55
N GLY A 135 -5.85 -13.88 -0.23
CA GLY A 135 -6.04 -14.14 -1.65
C GLY A 135 -5.45 -13.09 -2.58
N LEU A 136 -4.99 -11.95 -2.07
CA LEU A 136 -4.20 -10.99 -2.85
C LEU A 136 -2.77 -11.53 -3.02
N ARG A 137 -2.31 -11.68 -4.26
CA ARG A 137 -0.92 -12.03 -4.55
C ARG A 137 -0.02 -10.81 -4.35
N LEU A 138 1.14 -11.01 -3.75
CA LEU A 138 2.10 -9.95 -3.46
C LEU A 138 3.44 -10.25 -4.16
N ASN A 139 3.98 -9.25 -4.85
CA ASN A 139 5.34 -9.19 -5.40
C ASN A 139 5.74 -10.25 -6.45
N ASP A 140 5.22 -11.49 -6.42
CA ASP A 140 5.63 -12.61 -7.29
C ASP A 140 4.79 -12.73 -8.56
#